data_efde690bdd02029140e74eb4f4ad910a
#
_entry.id   efde690bdd02029140e74eb4f4ad910a
#
_cell.length_a   1.000
_cell.length_b   1.000
_cell.length_c   1.000
_cell.angle_alpha   90.00
_cell.angle_beta   90.00
_cell.angle_gamma   90.00
#
_symmetry.space_group_name_H-M   'P 1'
#
loop_
_entity.id
_entity.type
_entity.pdbx_description
1 polymer ?
#
loop_
_entity_poly.entity_id
_entity_poly.type
_entity_poly.pdbx_seq_one_letter_code
_entity_poly.pdbx_strand_id
1 'polypeptide(L)'
;LNLSSKMADAALRQAMAYALDNEFVAAVLFDGLRQPANGMIPSVFEGVSADEAVGFSYDPEKAASLLDEAGYLDNDGDGFRETPEGEQLEINFAAVSGGDAAETVVAYYIQQWQEIGLNVSLATGRLIEYQKFHDMLASDDSSIDAYQATWDIGMDPNPTEMFSGTSALNYTRWSSEKNDSLVDQLNVAGALDKNARMRIYRQWQALLFEEAPVIPTFWQTQIFAVNNRVKNFNIRYGATR
;
A
#
# COMPACT_ATOMS: atom_id res chain seq x y z
N LEU A 1 -4.81 3.49 -2.24
CA LEU A 1 -5.97 3.52 -3.16
C LEU A 1 -7.02 4.46 -2.61
N ASN A 2 -7.76 5.14 -3.46
CA ASN A 2 -8.86 6.00 -3.04
C ASN A 2 -10.19 5.27 -3.27
N LEU A 3 -10.78 4.72 -2.20
CA LEU A 3 -11.97 3.89 -2.28
C LEU A 3 -13.27 4.67 -2.53
N SER A 4 -13.23 5.99 -2.45
CA SER A 4 -14.38 6.84 -2.83
C SER A 4 -14.52 7.05 -4.35
N SER A 5 -13.54 6.57 -5.13
CA SER A 5 -13.48 6.68 -6.58
C SER A 5 -13.70 5.33 -7.27
N LYS A 6 -13.10 5.15 -8.44
CA LYS A 6 -13.09 3.91 -9.24
C LYS A 6 -12.51 2.70 -8.50
N MET A 7 -11.81 2.90 -7.39
CA MET A 7 -11.22 1.86 -6.56
C MET A 7 -12.18 1.23 -5.54
N ALA A 8 -13.49 1.36 -5.71
CA ALA A 8 -14.48 0.78 -4.78
C ALA A 8 -14.48 -0.76 -4.81
N ASP A 9 -14.21 -1.38 -5.96
CA ASP A 9 -14.19 -2.83 -6.12
C ASP A 9 -12.92 -3.47 -5.54
N ALA A 10 -13.09 -4.42 -4.60
CA ALA A 10 -12.00 -5.14 -3.98
C ALA A 10 -11.23 -6.03 -4.98
N ALA A 11 -11.90 -6.62 -5.96
CA ALA A 11 -11.26 -7.46 -6.98
C ALA A 11 -10.27 -6.65 -7.83
N LEU A 12 -10.64 -5.42 -8.22
CA LEU A 12 -9.74 -4.50 -8.92
C LEU A 12 -8.51 -4.17 -8.06
N ARG A 13 -8.71 -3.86 -6.77
CA ARG A 13 -7.60 -3.53 -5.87
C ARG A 13 -6.68 -4.72 -5.62
N GLN A 14 -7.24 -5.93 -5.45
CA GLN A 14 -6.46 -7.16 -5.29
C GLN A 14 -5.68 -7.49 -6.57
N ALA A 15 -6.29 -7.35 -7.74
CA ALA A 15 -5.60 -7.53 -9.01
C ALA A 15 -4.41 -6.57 -9.16
N MET A 16 -4.61 -5.28 -8.84
CA MET A 16 -3.52 -4.30 -8.82
C MET A 16 -2.38 -4.71 -7.88
N ALA A 17 -2.71 -5.34 -6.73
CA ALA A 17 -1.70 -5.80 -5.78
C ALA A 17 -0.93 -7.02 -6.30
N TYR A 18 -1.59 -8.03 -6.85
CA TYR A 18 -0.93 -9.22 -7.43
C TYR A 18 -0.10 -8.90 -8.68
N ALA A 19 -0.39 -7.81 -9.37
CA ALA A 19 0.38 -7.38 -10.55
C ALA A 19 1.74 -6.77 -10.22
N LEU A 20 2.05 -6.43 -8.96
CA LEU A 20 3.28 -5.72 -8.61
C LEU A 20 4.41 -6.66 -8.17
N ASP A 21 5.54 -6.67 -8.92
CA ASP A 21 6.76 -7.38 -8.53
C ASP A 21 7.61 -6.52 -7.58
N ASN A 22 7.22 -6.51 -6.31
CA ASN A 22 7.94 -5.78 -5.28
C ASN A 22 9.31 -6.40 -4.95
N GLU A 23 9.52 -7.68 -5.20
CA GLU A 23 10.83 -8.34 -5.04
C GLU A 23 11.82 -7.82 -6.08
N PHE A 24 11.41 -7.73 -7.35
CA PHE A 24 12.23 -7.12 -8.39
C PHE A 24 12.57 -5.65 -8.07
N VAL A 25 11.58 -4.85 -7.67
CA VAL A 25 11.79 -3.45 -7.30
C VAL A 25 12.80 -3.33 -6.16
N ALA A 26 12.66 -4.11 -5.10
CA ALA A 26 13.56 -4.09 -3.95
C ALA A 26 14.97 -4.53 -4.32
N ALA A 27 15.11 -5.61 -5.10
CA ALA A 27 16.41 -6.20 -5.44
C ALA A 27 17.17 -5.40 -6.51
N VAL A 28 16.46 -4.92 -7.54
CA VAL A 28 17.09 -4.35 -8.75
C VAL A 28 17.10 -2.82 -8.72
N LEU A 29 15.95 -2.19 -8.39
CA LEU A 29 15.87 -0.73 -8.41
C LEU A 29 16.43 -0.08 -7.15
N PHE A 30 16.52 -0.84 -6.05
CA PHE A 30 17.09 -0.37 -4.78
C PHE A 30 18.32 -1.16 -4.30
N ASP A 31 18.96 -1.93 -5.18
CA ASP A 31 20.18 -2.71 -4.84
C ASP A 31 20.02 -3.57 -3.56
N GLY A 32 18.82 -4.08 -3.28
CA GLY A 32 18.52 -4.83 -2.06
C GLY A 32 18.44 -3.98 -0.77
N LEU A 33 18.49 -2.65 -0.88
CA LEU A 33 18.37 -1.72 0.25
C LEU A 33 16.93 -1.51 0.73
N ARG A 34 15.97 -2.15 0.09
CA ARG A 34 14.57 -2.22 0.50
C ARG A 34 14.20 -3.67 0.72
N GLN A 35 13.23 -3.91 1.58
CA GLN A 35 12.67 -5.24 1.79
C GLN A 35 11.23 -5.25 1.30
N PRO A 36 10.82 -6.21 0.46
CA PRO A 36 9.41 -6.37 0.09
C PRO A 36 8.54 -6.46 1.35
N ALA A 37 7.42 -5.77 1.33
CA ALA A 37 6.49 -5.77 2.46
C ALA A 37 5.44 -6.86 2.25
N ASN A 38 5.34 -7.77 3.20
CA ASN A 38 4.30 -8.80 3.26
C ASN A 38 3.10 -8.39 4.13
N GLY A 39 3.00 -7.12 4.51
CA GLY A 39 1.94 -6.55 5.32
C GLY A 39 2.21 -5.09 5.65
N MET A 40 1.28 -4.46 6.38
CA MET A 40 1.42 -3.08 6.83
C MET A 40 2.30 -2.93 8.07
N ILE A 41 2.54 -4.00 8.81
CA ILE A 41 3.33 -3.95 10.04
C ILE A 41 4.67 -4.65 9.82
N PRO A 42 5.81 -3.94 9.95
CA PRO A 42 7.14 -4.52 9.77
C PRO A 42 7.42 -5.65 10.76
N SER A 43 8.26 -6.60 10.35
CA SER A 43 8.67 -7.76 11.15
C SER A 43 9.41 -7.40 12.45
N VAL A 44 9.91 -6.18 12.58
CA VAL A 44 10.51 -5.68 13.82
C VAL A 44 9.53 -5.66 15.00
N PHE A 45 8.22 -5.63 14.73
CA PHE A 45 7.17 -5.78 15.73
C PHE A 45 6.84 -7.26 15.91
N GLU A 46 7.60 -7.94 16.76
CA GLU A 46 7.47 -9.37 17.00
C GLU A 46 6.03 -9.79 17.36
N GLY A 47 5.52 -10.78 16.65
CA GLY A 47 4.22 -11.40 16.89
C GLY A 47 3.01 -10.60 16.42
N VAL A 48 3.19 -9.40 15.87
CA VAL A 48 2.12 -8.58 15.29
C VAL A 48 2.24 -8.43 13.78
N SER A 49 3.40 -8.68 13.20
CA SER A 49 3.58 -8.71 11.75
C SER A 49 2.72 -9.81 11.12
N ALA A 50 2.38 -9.64 9.83
CA ALA A 50 1.69 -10.69 9.08
C ALA A 50 2.51 -11.97 9.05
N ASP A 51 1.85 -13.12 9.16
CA ASP A 51 2.49 -14.39 8.85
C ASP A 51 2.88 -14.40 7.36
N GLU A 52 3.92 -15.14 6.97
CA GLU A 52 4.42 -15.21 5.59
C GLU A 52 3.34 -15.63 4.57
N ALA A 53 2.28 -16.28 5.04
CA ALA A 53 1.15 -16.72 4.23
C ALA A 53 0.13 -15.60 3.94
N VAL A 54 0.26 -14.43 4.57
CA VAL A 54 -0.68 -13.31 4.42
C VAL A 54 0.04 -12.20 3.66
N GLY A 55 -0.31 -12.03 2.39
CA GLY A 55 0.30 -11.00 1.54
C GLY A 55 -0.02 -11.22 0.07
N PHE A 56 0.28 -10.21 -0.72
CA PHE A 56 0.21 -10.31 -2.17
C PHE A 56 1.60 -10.72 -2.70
N SER A 57 1.68 -11.91 -3.29
CA SER A 57 2.84 -12.32 -4.08
C SER A 57 2.63 -11.91 -5.54
N TYR A 58 3.69 -11.57 -6.25
CA TYR A 58 3.61 -11.28 -7.69
C TYR A 58 3.02 -12.47 -8.45
N ASP A 59 1.86 -12.26 -9.04
CA ASP A 59 1.12 -13.26 -9.82
C ASP A 59 0.21 -12.53 -10.83
N PRO A 60 0.76 -12.11 -11.98
CA PRO A 60 -0.01 -11.38 -12.99
C PRO A 60 -1.11 -12.23 -13.65
N GLU A 61 -0.96 -13.55 -13.67
CA GLU A 61 -2.01 -14.45 -14.20
C GLU A 61 -3.22 -14.46 -13.27
N LYS A 62 -2.98 -14.53 -11.96
CA LYS A 62 -4.03 -14.40 -10.95
C LYS A 62 -4.67 -13.01 -10.99
N ALA A 63 -3.88 -11.96 -11.17
CA ALA A 63 -4.38 -10.59 -11.29
C ALA A 63 -5.35 -10.47 -12.48
N ALA A 64 -4.97 -10.99 -13.63
CA ALA A 64 -5.83 -11.00 -14.82
C ALA A 64 -7.12 -11.83 -14.61
N SER A 65 -7.01 -13.01 -13.97
CA SER A 65 -8.17 -13.85 -13.66
C SER A 65 -9.17 -13.16 -12.72
N LEU A 66 -8.69 -12.45 -11.70
CA LEU A 66 -9.55 -11.68 -10.80
C LEU A 66 -10.32 -10.59 -11.55
N LEU A 67 -9.68 -9.90 -12.50
CA LEU A 67 -10.33 -8.90 -13.33
C LEU A 67 -11.38 -9.53 -14.26
N ASP A 68 -11.05 -10.66 -14.90
CA ASP A 68 -11.98 -11.38 -15.77
C ASP A 68 -13.23 -11.85 -14.99
N GLU A 69 -13.02 -12.44 -13.81
CA GLU A 69 -14.11 -12.94 -12.94
C GLU A 69 -15.00 -11.80 -12.42
N ALA A 70 -14.43 -10.62 -12.19
CA ALA A 70 -15.16 -9.43 -11.77
C ALA A 70 -15.82 -8.68 -12.95
N GLY A 71 -15.62 -9.12 -14.21
CA GLY A 71 -16.25 -8.54 -15.37
C GLY A 71 -15.50 -7.36 -16.02
N TYR A 72 -14.27 -7.10 -15.60
CA TYR A 72 -13.39 -6.14 -16.29
C TYR A 72 -12.81 -6.81 -17.53
N LEU A 73 -13.33 -6.49 -18.69
CA LEU A 73 -12.96 -7.12 -19.97
C LEU A 73 -12.57 -6.06 -20.99
N ASP A 74 -11.63 -6.38 -21.87
CA ASP A 74 -11.33 -5.58 -23.06
C ASP A 74 -12.37 -5.91 -24.15
N ASN A 75 -13.42 -5.12 -24.23
CA ASN A 75 -14.56 -5.37 -25.12
C ASN A 75 -14.38 -4.71 -26.49
N ASP A 76 -13.60 -3.64 -26.59
CA ASP A 76 -13.39 -2.90 -27.85
C ASP A 76 -12.06 -3.26 -28.54
N GLY A 77 -11.18 -4.01 -27.86
CA GLY A 77 -9.94 -4.55 -28.42
C GLY A 77 -8.80 -3.54 -28.47
N ASP A 78 -8.84 -2.49 -27.64
CA ASP A 78 -7.79 -1.48 -27.56
C ASP A 78 -6.61 -1.90 -26.65
N GLY A 79 -6.75 -3.02 -25.94
CA GLY A 79 -5.77 -3.59 -25.01
C GLY A 79 -5.97 -3.16 -23.55
N PHE A 80 -6.98 -2.35 -23.27
CA PHE A 80 -7.37 -1.97 -21.93
C PHE A 80 -8.76 -2.49 -21.57
N ARG A 81 -8.98 -2.69 -20.30
CA ARG A 81 -10.22 -3.26 -19.78
C ARG A 81 -11.23 -2.16 -19.45
N GLU A 82 -12.48 -2.37 -19.79
CA GLU A 82 -13.61 -1.58 -19.34
C GLU A 82 -14.10 -2.05 -17.96
N THR A 83 -14.93 -1.20 -17.33
CA THR A 83 -15.70 -1.58 -16.14
C THR A 83 -16.73 -2.67 -16.47
N PRO A 84 -17.28 -3.39 -15.47
CA PRO A 84 -18.35 -4.36 -15.70
C PRO A 84 -19.59 -3.78 -16.42
N GLU A 85 -19.78 -2.46 -16.35
CA GLU A 85 -20.84 -1.73 -17.05
C GLU A 85 -20.47 -1.39 -18.51
N GLY A 86 -19.22 -1.67 -18.92
CA GLY A 86 -18.71 -1.40 -20.27
C GLY A 86 -18.23 0.04 -20.47
N GLU A 87 -17.89 0.74 -19.39
CA GLU A 87 -17.32 2.08 -19.45
C GLU A 87 -15.79 2.02 -19.46
N GLN A 88 -15.13 2.96 -20.14
CA GLN A 88 -13.68 3.08 -20.14
C GLN A 88 -13.13 3.26 -18.71
N LEU A 89 -12.18 2.41 -18.30
CA LEU A 89 -11.56 2.46 -16.99
C LEU A 89 -10.19 3.14 -17.08
N GLU A 90 -10.15 4.44 -16.83
CA GLU A 90 -8.90 5.19 -16.69
C GLU A 90 -8.57 5.38 -15.20
N ILE A 91 -7.37 4.94 -14.78
CA ILE A 91 -6.90 5.03 -13.39
C ILE A 91 -5.81 6.09 -13.30
N ASN A 92 -6.06 7.13 -12.50
CA ASN A 92 -5.15 8.24 -12.28
C ASN A 92 -4.28 7.96 -11.04
N PHE A 93 -2.98 7.73 -11.28
CA PHE A 93 -2.01 7.41 -10.24
C PHE A 93 -1.19 8.63 -9.85
N ALA A 94 -1.05 8.90 -8.56
CA ALA A 94 -0.27 10.01 -8.02
C ALA A 94 0.93 9.53 -7.19
N ALA A 95 2.09 10.16 -7.34
CA ALA A 95 3.27 9.90 -6.52
C ALA A 95 4.10 11.18 -6.34
N VAL A 96 4.87 11.21 -5.24
CA VAL A 96 5.72 12.35 -4.87
C VAL A 96 7.01 12.35 -5.69
N SER A 97 7.42 13.54 -6.16
CA SER A 97 8.71 13.78 -6.81
C SER A 97 9.86 13.90 -5.80
N GLY A 98 11.10 13.67 -6.27
CA GLY A 98 12.32 13.95 -5.51
C GLY A 98 12.85 12.80 -4.64
N GLY A 99 12.20 11.64 -4.64
CA GLY A 99 12.75 10.41 -4.04
C GLY A 99 13.74 9.71 -4.96
N ASP A 100 14.72 9.00 -4.37
CA ASP A 100 15.63 8.14 -5.12
C ASP A 100 14.83 7.08 -5.90
N ALA A 101 15.10 6.95 -7.18
CA ALA A 101 14.42 6.04 -8.11
C ALA A 101 12.89 6.22 -8.22
N ALA A 102 12.29 7.32 -7.68
CA ALA A 102 10.84 7.51 -7.68
C ALA A 102 10.22 7.41 -9.08
N GLU A 103 10.80 8.10 -10.06
CA GLU A 103 10.32 8.07 -11.45
C GLU A 103 10.38 6.65 -12.04
N THR A 104 11.48 5.91 -11.79
CA THR A 104 11.68 4.55 -12.30
C THR A 104 10.71 3.57 -11.67
N VAL A 105 10.51 3.64 -10.36
CA VAL A 105 9.57 2.77 -9.64
C VAL A 105 8.14 3.02 -10.09
N VAL A 106 7.75 4.27 -10.21
CA VAL A 106 6.40 4.66 -10.64
C VAL A 106 6.14 4.21 -12.09
N ALA A 107 7.11 4.42 -13.00
CA ALA A 107 6.99 3.96 -14.38
C ALA A 107 6.86 2.42 -14.46
N TYR A 108 7.64 1.70 -13.64
CA TYR A 108 7.59 0.25 -13.57
C TYR A 108 6.22 -0.26 -13.06
N TYR A 109 5.66 0.34 -12.01
CA TYR A 109 4.33 -0.03 -11.50
C TYR A 109 3.23 0.25 -12.53
N ILE A 110 3.27 1.39 -13.20
CA ILE A 110 2.31 1.71 -14.27
C ILE A 110 2.41 0.67 -15.38
N GLN A 111 3.62 0.29 -15.80
CA GLN A 111 3.82 -0.74 -16.82
C GLN A 111 3.21 -2.08 -16.38
N GLN A 112 3.45 -2.53 -15.15
CA GLN A 112 2.92 -3.81 -14.66
C GLN A 112 1.38 -3.82 -14.63
N TRP A 113 0.75 -2.72 -14.24
CA TRP A 113 -0.71 -2.60 -14.32
C TRP A 113 -1.23 -2.58 -15.76
N GLN A 114 -0.50 -1.95 -16.68
CA GLN A 114 -0.85 -1.99 -18.11
C GLN A 114 -0.69 -3.39 -18.71
N GLU A 115 0.27 -4.18 -18.26
CA GLU A 115 0.45 -5.57 -18.72
C GLU A 115 -0.72 -6.49 -18.38
N ILE A 116 -1.51 -6.17 -17.36
CA ILE A 116 -2.76 -6.86 -17.02
C ILE A 116 -4.02 -6.18 -17.60
N GLY A 117 -3.82 -5.20 -18.49
CA GLY A 117 -4.90 -4.51 -19.22
C GLY A 117 -5.53 -3.33 -18.47
N LEU A 118 -4.89 -2.77 -17.44
CA LEU A 118 -5.40 -1.57 -16.76
C LEU A 118 -4.82 -0.30 -17.36
N ASN A 119 -5.67 0.64 -17.78
CA ASN A 119 -5.25 1.94 -18.29
C ASN A 119 -4.87 2.87 -17.14
N VAL A 120 -3.61 2.75 -16.67
CA VAL A 120 -3.07 3.57 -15.58
C VAL A 120 -2.14 4.63 -16.12
N SER A 121 -2.32 5.86 -15.69
CA SER A 121 -1.46 6.98 -16.03
C SER A 121 -1.23 7.92 -14.84
N LEU A 122 -0.24 8.81 -14.94
CA LEU A 122 -0.01 9.81 -13.89
C LEU A 122 -1.12 10.86 -13.86
N ALA A 123 -1.76 11.07 -12.71
CA ALA A 123 -2.87 12.03 -12.51
C ALA A 123 -2.58 13.45 -13.01
N THR A 124 -1.33 13.89 -12.95
CA THR A 124 -0.91 15.23 -13.45
C THR A 124 0.07 15.16 -14.61
N GLY A 125 0.24 13.99 -15.23
CA GLY A 125 1.23 13.74 -16.28
C GLY A 125 2.69 13.74 -15.79
N ARG A 126 2.93 13.92 -14.49
CA ARG A 126 4.25 13.92 -13.84
C ARG A 126 4.13 13.66 -12.35
N LEU A 127 5.25 13.36 -11.69
CA LEU A 127 5.32 13.30 -10.23
C LEU A 127 5.02 14.68 -9.62
N ILE A 128 4.43 14.67 -8.43
CA ILE A 128 3.87 15.85 -7.77
C ILE A 128 4.83 16.30 -6.65
N GLU A 129 5.01 17.61 -6.50
CA GLU A 129 5.75 18.19 -5.38
C GLU A 129 5.07 17.81 -4.04
N TYR A 130 5.89 17.58 -2.99
CA TYR A 130 5.47 17.02 -1.70
C TYR A 130 4.25 17.73 -1.08
N GLN A 131 4.31 19.07 -0.94
CA GLN A 131 3.21 19.80 -0.30
C GLN A 131 1.93 19.73 -1.11
N LYS A 132 2.04 19.93 -2.43
CA LYS A 132 0.89 19.83 -3.33
C LYS A 132 0.25 18.44 -3.31
N PHE A 133 1.06 17.39 -3.27
CA PHE A 133 0.57 16.02 -3.18
C PHE A 133 -0.27 15.79 -1.91
N HIS A 134 0.24 16.23 -0.76
CA HIS A 134 -0.48 16.09 0.50
C HIS A 134 -1.76 16.95 0.54
N ASP A 135 -1.74 18.16 -0.01
CA ASP A 135 -2.92 19.02 -0.11
C ASP A 135 -4.01 18.36 -0.98
N MET A 136 -3.63 17.71 -2.09
CA MET A 136 -4.56 16.97 -2.95
C MET A 136 -5.16 15.77 -2.22
N LEU A 137 -4.38 14.98 -1.49
CA LEU A 137 -4.90 13.85 -0.70
C LEU A 137 -5.83 14.31 0.43
N ALA A 138 -5.46 15.39 1.12
CA ALA A 138 -6.26 15.94 2.23
C ALA A 138 -7.60 16.53 1.76
N SER A 139 -7.63 17.10 0.56
CA SER A 139 -8.85 17.67 -0.05
C SER A 139 -9.74 16.64 -0.75
N ASP A 140 -9.37 15.35 -0.75
CA ASP A 140 -10.06 14.31 -1.52
C ASP A 140 -10.19 14.66 -3.00
N ASP A 141 -9.08 15.02 -3.62
CA ASP A 141 -9.04 15.45 -5.02
C ASP A 141 -9.47 14.29 -5.93
N SER A 142 -10.60 14.47 -6.60
CA SER A 142 -11.22 13.46 -7.47
C SER A 142 -10.38 13.09 -8.71
N SER A 143 -9.30 13.81 -8.96
CA SER A 143 -8.34 13.45 -10.01
C SER A 143 -7.36 12.35 -9.62
N ILE A 144 -7.41 11.83 -8.36
CA ILE A 144 -6.53 10.78 -7.87
C ILE A 144 -7.34 9.55 -7.50
N ASP A 145 -7.14 8.46 -8.24
CA ASP A 145 -7.75 7.15 -7.96
C ASP A 145 -6.80 6.27 -7.11
N ALA A 146 -5.50 6.35 -7.38
CA ALA A 146 -4.48 5.62 -6.65
C ALA A 146 -3.27 6.51 -6.38
N TYR A 147 -2.53 6.23 -5.31
CA TYR A 147 -1.34 7.01 -4.98
C TYR A 147 -0.28 6.17 -4.26
N GLN A 148 0.98 6.56 -4.41
CA GLN A 148 2.10 6.00 -3.66
C GLN A 148 2.55 6.98 -2.58
N ALA A 149 2.57 6.54 -1.33
CA ALA A 149 3.03 7.31 -0.19
C ALA A 149 3.90 6.46 0.73
N THR A 150 4.76 7.11 1.49
CA THR A 150 5.50 6.50 2.59
C THR A 150 4.85 6.92 3.90
N TRP A 151 4.71 5.96 4.81
CA TRP A 151 4.16 6.21 6.14
C TRP A 151 5.13 5.80 7.24
N ASP A 152 5.31 6.66 8.23
CA ASP A 152 6.06 6.33 9.44
C ASP A 152 5.09 5.86 10.52
N ILE A 153 5.17 4.58 10.88
CA ILE A 153 4.29 3.97 11.89
C ILE A 153 4.79 4.13 13.34
N GLY A 154 5.92 4.83 13.53
CA GLY A 154 6.45 5.13 14.85
C GLY A 154 6.84 3.90 15.66
N MET A 155 6.70 3.99 16.98
CA MET A 155 7.03 2.92 17.93
C MET A 155 5.84 1.99 18.23
N ASP A 156 4.64 2.40 17.93
CA ASP A 156 3.42 1.62 18.05
C ASP A 156 2.77 1.50 16.69
N PRO A 157 2.63 0.28 16.13
CA PRO A 157 2.05 0.07 14.81
C PRO A 157 0.52 0.19 14.81
N ASN A 158 -0.05 0.98 15.72
CA ASN A 158 -1.50 1.16 15.83
C ASN A 158 -2.07 1.83 14.56
N PRO A 159 -3.03 1.19 13.88
CA PRO A 159 -3.52 1.66 12.60
C PRO A 159 -4.56 2.79 12.69
N THR A 160 -4.92 3.25 13.88
CA THR A 160 -6.02 4.21 14.11
C THR A 160 -5.90 5.47 13.25
N GLU A 161 -4.72 6.09 13.22
CA GLU A 161 -4.54 7.34 12.47
C GLU A 161 -4.75 7.18 10.97
N MET A 162 -4.34 6.03 10.41
CA MET A 162 -4.37 5.81 8.97
C MET A 162 -5.69 5.21 8.48
N PHE A 163 -6.33 4.39 9.30
CA PHE A 163 -7.39 3.49 8.83
C PHE A 163 -8.70 3.58 9.62
N SER A 164 -8.80 4.33 10.72
CA SER A 164 -10.11 4.58 11.33
C SER A 164 -11.01 5.34 10.36
N GLY A 165 -12.25 4.90 10.20
CA GLY A 165 -13.24 5.57 9.33
C GLY A 165 -13.51 7.03 9.69
N THR A 166 -13.18 7.45 10.92
CA THR A 166 -13.32 8.84 11.38
C THR A 166 -12.03 9.66 11.32
N SER A 167 -10.91 9.06 10.92
CA SER A 167 -9.62 9.77 10.87
C SER A 167 -9.52 10.69 9.67
N ALA A 168 -9.08 11.92 9.90
CA ALA A 168 -8.74 12.86 8.83
C ALA A 168 -7.53 12.44 7.98
N LEU A 169 -6.70 11.50 8.48
CA LEU A 169 -5.54 10.96 7.78
C LEU A 169 -5.86 9.64 7.04
N ASN A 170 -7.11 9.19 7.09
CA ASN A 170 -7.56 8.05 6.28
C ASN A 170 -7.73 8.48 4.82
N TYR A 171 -6.60 8.72 4.13
CA TYR A 171 -6.60 9.12 2.73
C TYR A 171 -7.06 8.01 1.78
N THR A 172 -7.21 6.78 2.26
CA THR A 172 -7.80 5.69 1.47
C THR A 172 -9.31 5.79 1.36
N ARG A 173 -9.96 6.56 2.23
CA ARG A 173 -11.42 6.64 2.38
C ARG A 173 -12.04 5.26 2.67
N TRP A 174 -11.23 4.33 3.15
CA TRP A 174 -11.72 3.02 3.54
C TRP A 174 -12.66 3.14 4.75
N SER A 175 -13.88 2.66 4.56
CA SER A 175 -14.92 2.62 5.58
C SER A 175 -15.38 1.18 5.74
N SER A 176 -15.03 0.56 6.87
CA SER A 176 -15.36 -0.82 7.18
C SER A 176 -15.67 -0.94 8.67
N GLU A 177 -16.90 -1.38 8.99
CA GLU A 177 -17.29 -1.63 10.38
C GLU A 177 -16.40 -2.65 11.07
N LYS A 178 -15.94 -3.66 10.31
CA LYS A 178 -14.98 -4.67 10.83
C LYS A 178 -13.64 -4.03 11.18
N ASN A 179 -13.12 -3.16 10.31
CA ASN A 179 -11.90 -2.40 10.56
C ASN A 179 -12.02 -1.55 11.82
N ASP A 180 -13.06 -0.72 11.90
CA ASP A 180 -13.26 0.19 13.03
C ASP A 180 -13.41 -0.58 14.34
N SER A 181 -14.12 -1.70 14.33
CA SER A 181 -14.24 -2.60 15.49
C SER A 181 -12.89 -3.18 15.93
N LEU A 182 -12.02 -3.59 15.00
CA LEU A 182 -10.68 -4.11 15.33
C LEU A 182 -9.76 -3.01 15.85
N VAL A 183 -9.81 -1.83 15.25
CA VAL A 183 -9.07 -0.64 15.68
C VAL A 183 -9.48 -0.22 17.10
N ASP A 184 -10.78 -0.19 17.39
CA ASP A 184 -11.28 0.11 18.74
C ASP A 184 -10.83 -0.93 19.77
N GLN A 185 -10.82 -2.22 19.42
CA GLN A 185 -10.32 -3.27 20.29
C GLN A 185 -8.81 -3.11 20.58
N LEU A 186 -8.01 -2.67 19.62
CA LEU A 186 -6.59 -2.36 19.84
C LEU A 186 -6.41 -1.22 20.84
N ASN A 187 -7.30 -0.21 20.80
CA ASN A 187 -7.22 0.95 21.67
C ASN A 187 -7.70 0.70 23.10
N VAL A 188 -8.62 -0.25 23.31
CA VAL A 188 -9.26 -0.50 24.62
C VAL A 188 -8.72 -1.76 25.29
N ALA A 189 -8.94 -2.92 24.70
CA ALA A 189 -8.62 -4.21 25.31
C ALA A 189 -7.18 -4.66 25.04
N GLY A 190 -6.66 -4.35 23.85
CA GLY A 190 -5.33 -4.75 23.42
C GLY A 190 -4.19 -4.02 24.13
N ALA A 191 -4.46 -2.89 24.76
CA ALA A 191 -3.41 -2.08 25.40
C ALA A 191 -2.72 -2.77 26.59
N LEU A 192 -3.39 -3.71 27.26
CA LEU A 192 -2.91 -4.34 28.50
C LEU A 192 -2.57 -5.82 28.33
N ASP A 193 -3.12 -6.51 27.33
CA ASP A 193 -2.85 -7.93 27.06
C ASP A 193 -2.10 -8.10 25.73
N LYS A 194 -0.81 -8.39 25.81
CA LYS A 194 0.06 -8.58 24.63
C LYS A 194 -0.50 -9.65 23.69
N ASN A 195 -1.00 -10.78 24.19
CA ASN A 195 -1.49 -11.87 23.35
C ASN A 195 -2.80 -11.52 22.67
N ALA A 196 -3.71 -10.82 23.37
CA ALA A 196 -4.93 -10.30 22.76
C ALA A 196 -4.61 -9.31 21.66
N ARG A 197 -3.69 -8.37 21.92
CA ARG A 197 -3.22 -7.38 20.95
C ARG A 197 -2.65 -8.03 19.69
N MET A 198 -1.79 -9.03 19.82
CA MET A 198 -1.22 -9.79 18.71
C MET A 198 -2.29 -10.47 17.85
N ARG A 199 -3.32 -11.08 18.48
CA ARG A 199 -4.44 -11.68 17.75
C ARG A 199 -5.23 -10.66 16.95
N ILE A 200 -5.52 -9.50 17.55
CA ILE A 200 -6.28 -8.42 16.88
C ILE A 200 -5.48 -7.87 15.69
N TYR A 201 -4.18 -7.64 15.82
CA TYR A 201 -3.33 -7.21 14.70
C TYR A 201 -3.34 -8.21 13.54
N ARG A 202 -3.26 -9.51 13.80
CA ARG A 202 -3.34 -10.54 12.76
C ARG A 202 -4.71 -10.53 12.07
N GLN A 203 -5.79 -10.42 12.83
CA GLN A 203 -7.14 -10.30 12.26
C GLN A 203 -7.29 -9.03 11.42
N TRP A 204 -6.74 -7.91 11.89
CA TRP A 204 -6.75 -6.66 11.15
C TRP A 204 -5.95 -6.75 9.85
N GLN A 205 -4.77 -7.33 9.86
CA GLN A 205 -3.98 -7.52 8.64
C GLN A 205 -4.66 -8.49 7.66
N ALA A 206 -5.29 -9.56 8.14
CA ALA A 206 -6.06 -10.45 7.29
C ALA A 206 -7.22 -9.71 6.58
N LEU A 207 -7.96 -8.87 7.32
CA LEU A 207 -9.00 -8.01 6.77
C LEU A 207 -8.44 -7.03 5.73
N LEU A 208 -7.29 -6.45 6.01
CA LEU A 208 -6.63 -5.53 5.08
C LEU A 208 -6.26 -6.21 3.75
N PHE A 209 -5.87 -7.48 3.76
CA PHE A 209 -5.64 -8.24 2.53
C PHE A 209 -6.96 -8.63 1.84
N GLU A 210 -7.99 -8.99 2.60
CA GLU A 210 -9.31 -9.31 2.07
C GLU A 210 -9.92 -8.11 1.34
N GLU A 211 -9.87 -6.93 1.95
CA GLU A 211 -10.49 -5.70 1.41
C GLU A 211 -9.51 -4.84 0.57
N ALA A 212 -8.21 -5.09 0.65
CA ALA A 212 -7.15 -4.45 -0.12
C ALA A 212 -7.23 -2.90 -0.22
N PRO A 213 -7.45 -2.16 0.88
CA PRO A 213 -7.50 -0.69 0.82
C PRO A 213 -6.14 -0.07 0.50
N VAL A 214 -5.07 -0.79 0.77
CA VAL A 214 -3.68 -0.44 0.46
C VAL A 214 -2.93 -1.64 -0.09
N ILE A 215 -1.87 -1.37 -0.83
CA ILE A 215 -0.93 -2.36 -1.34
C ILE A 215 0.41 -2.10 -0.63
N PRO A 216 0.80 -2.90 0.37
CA PRO A 216 2.13 -2.83 0.95
C PRO A 216 3.18 -3.16 -0.11
N THR A 217 4.15 -2.28 -0.31
CA THR A 217 5.17 -2.48 -1.36
C THR A 217 6.51 -2.87 -0.78
N PHE A 218 7.10 -2.04 0.07
CA PHE A 218 8.39 -2.35 0.70
C PHE A 218 8.62 -1.55 1.98
N TRP A 219 9.48 -2.10 2.84
CA TRP A 219 9.99 -1.43 4.03
C TRP A 219 11.26 -0.65 3.70
N GLN A 220 11.36 0.56 4.25
CA GLN A 220 12.57 1.35 4.14
C GLN A 220 13.63 0.83 5.11
N THR A 221 14.83 0.55 4.59
CA THR A 221 15.99 0.21 5.41
C THR A 221 16.74 1.50 5.76
N GLN A 222 16.94 1.77 7.04
CA GLN A 222 17.81 2.85 7.48
C GLN A 222 19.26 2.37 7.53
N ILE A 223 20.16 3.09 6.86
CA ILE A 223 21.58 2.77 6.81
C ILE A 223 22.35 3.77 7.66
N PHE A 224 23.17 3.26 8.57
CA PHE A 224 24.00 4.07 9.43
C PHE A 224 25.48 3.77 9.16
N ALA A 225 26.23 4.77 8.71
CA ALA A 225 27.67 4.68 8.58
C ALA A 225 28.32 5.16 9.90
N VAL A 226 29.00 4.25 10.60
CA VAL A 226 29.64 4.54 11.89
C VAL A 226 31.15 4.32 11.78
N ASN A 227 31.94 5.33 12.22
CA ASN A 227 33.39 5.19 12.23
C ASN A 227 33.82 4.12 13.25
N ASN A 228 34.79 3.26 12.89
CA ASN A 228 35.29 2.16 13.72
C ASN A 228 35.87 2.58 15.07
N ARG A 229 36.14 3.87 15.27
CA ARG A 229 36.55 4.43 16.57
C ARG A 229 35.42 4.60 17.56
N VAL A 230 34.16 4.64 17.08
CA VAL A 230 32.98 4.65 17.93
C VAL A 230 32.74 3.24 18.44
N LYS A 231 32.78 3.06 19.76
CA LYS A 231 32.54 1.77 20.41
C LYS A 231 31.18 1.75 21.06
N ASN A 232 30.60 0.54 21.19
CA ASN A 232 29.29 0.32 21.80
C ASN A 232 28.14 1.06 21.11
N PHE A 233 28.28 1.35 19.82
CA PHE A 233 27.18 1.87 19.02
C PHE A 233 26.13 0.75 18.83
N ASN A 234 24.94 1.01 19.36
CA ASN A 234 23.83 0.07 19.26
C ASN A 234 22.59 0.83 18.78
N ILE A 235 22.07 0.40 17.63
CA ILE A 235 20.86 0.97 17.03
C ILE A 235 19.67 0.19 17.57
N ARG A 236 18.71 0.88 18.15
CA ARG A 236 17.41 0.31 18.51
C ARG A 236 16.33 1.00 17.70
N TYR A 237 15.33 0.27 17.29
CA TYR A 237 14.16 0.83 16.62
C TYR A 237 13.55 1.94 17.51
N GLY A 238 13.26 3.09 16.91
CA GLY A 238 12.73 4.25 17.64
C GLY A 238 13.75 5.03 18.49
N ALA A 239 15.03 4.65 18.52
CA ALA A 239 16.07 5.33 19.28
C ALA A 239 16.79 6.46 18.52
N THR A 240 16.37 6.79 17.30
CA THR A 240 16.93 7.87 16.49
C THR A 240 16.20 9.17 16.81
N ARG A 241 16.64 9.82 17.87
CA ARG A 241 16.55 11.28 18.05
C ARG A 241 17.88 11.79 18.55
#